data_85b1102d5d027a76df4a78106349c326
#
_entry.id   85b1102d5d027a76df4a78106349c326
#
_cell.length_a   1.000
_cell.length_b   1.000
_cell.length_c   1.000
_cell.angle_alpha   90.00
_cell.angle_beta   90.00
_cell.angle_gamma   90.00
#
_symmetry.space_group_name_H-M   'P 1'
#
loop_
_entity.id
_entity.type
_entity.pdbx_description
1 polymer ?
#
loop_
_entity_poly.entity_id
_entity_poly.type
_entity_poly.pdbx_seq_one_letter_code
_entity_poly.pdbx_strand_id
1 'polypeptide(L)'
;MSKSALFGVCLLVASSQAGAYDTGSLTCQRIGELAATMLAAKQSGTAASASLAALTEQFSADAGIERKIVSNINNIIYTNELLAGMKPGDAYIVFMNDCMNGRDWDRTR
;
A
#
# COMPACT_ATOMS: atom_id res chain seq x y z
N MET A 1 -25.62 28.94 9.82
CA MET A 1 -25.44 28.45 9.57
C MET A 1 -24.76 28.16 9.24
N SER A 2 -24.46 28.69 9.30
CA SER A 2 -23.56 28.35 9.02
C SER A 2 -23.29 27.14 9.00
N LYS A 3 -23.72 26.59 9.50
CA LYS A 3 -23.66 25.29 9.48
C LYS A 3 -23.54 24.70 8.17
N SER A 4 -23.95 25.25 7.21
CA SER A 4 -23.93 24.69 5.89
C SER A 4 -22.50 24.58 5.39
N ALA A 5 -21.67 25.52 5.72
CA ALA A 5 -20.30 25.45 5.27
C ALA A 5 -19.61 24.23 5.87
N LEU A 6 -19.89 24.00 7.11
CA LEU A 6 -19.33 22.89 7.77
C LEU A 6 -19.75 21.60 7.13
N PHE A 7 -20.97 21.55 6.75
CA PHE A 7 -21.48 20.41 6.12
C PHE A 7 -20.79 20.10 4.80
N GLY A 8 -20.45 21.12 4.05
CA GLY A 8 -19.76 20.91 2.79
C GLY A 8 -18.42 20.23 2.97
N VAL A 9 -17.75 20.53 4.04
CA VAL A 9 -16.47 19.92 4.29
C VAL A 9 -16.60 18.41 4.46
N CYS A 10 -17.61 17.98 5.14
CA CYS A 10 -17.82 16.56 5.32
C CYS A 10 -18.03 15.84 4.01
N LEU A 11 -18.73 16.48 3.11
CA LEU A 11 -18.97 15.86 1.82
C LEU A 11 -17.69 15.68 1.03
N LEU A 12 -16.79 16.63 1.12
CA LEU A 12 -15.56 16.54 0.40
C LEU A 12 -14.73 15.36 0.86
N VAL A 13 -14.73 15.12 2.14
CA VAL A 13 -14.00 13.99 2.67
C VAL A 13 -14.57 12.69 2.12
N ALA A 14 -15.87 12.57 2.11
CA ALA A 14 -16.49 11.38 1.59
C ALA A 14 -16.17 11.19 0.12
N SER A 15 -16.15 12.27 -0.63
CA SER A 15 -15.85 12.18 -2.04
C SER A 15 -14.46 11.66 -2.30
N SER A 16 -13.49 12.16 -1.55
CA SER A 16 -12.13 11.74 -1.80
C SER A 16 -11.96 10.26 -1.50
N GLN A 17 -12.75 9.76 -0.57
CA GLN A 17 -12.67 8.34 -0.27
C GLN A 17 -13.31 7.51 -1.35
N ALA A 18 -14.31 8.02 -1.97
CA ALA A 18 -15.04 7.27 -2.97
C ALA A 18 -14.18 6.87 -4.14
N GLY A 19 -13.13 7.64 -4.44
CA GLY A 19 -12.28 7.31 -5.56
C GLY A 19 -11.16 6.35 -5.22
N ALA A 20 -11.01 6.01 -3.95
CA ALA A 20 -9.93 5.15 -3.54
C ALA A 20 -10.34 3.69 -3.74
N TYR A 21 -9.35 2.86 -4.02
CA TYR A 21 -9.62 1.44 -4.10
C TYR A 21 -9.74 0.87 -2.69
N ASP A 22 -10.29 -0.33 -2.62
CA ASP A 22 -10.51 -0.99 -1.34
C ASP A 22 -9.21 -1.60 -0.83
N THR A 23 -8.75 -1.15 0.31
CA THR A 23 -7.54 -1.68 0.93
C THR A 23 -7.84 -2.56 2.13
N GLY A 24 -9.12 -2.86 2.36
CA GLY A 24 -9.50 -3.63 3.53
C GLY A 24 -9.11 -2.89 4.80
N SER A 25 -8.40 -3.56 5.68
CA SER A 25 -7.97 -2.96 6.93
C SER A 25 -6.62 -2.25 6.82
N LEU A 26 -5.99 -2.25 5.65
CA LEU A 26 -4.70 -1.61 5.50
C LEU A 26 -4.84 -0.10 5.39
N THR A 27 -4.09 0.62 6.21
CA THR A 27 -3.99 2.06 6.08
C THR A 27 -2.90 2.37 5.05
N CYS A 28 -2.90 3.59 4.52
CA CYS A 28 -1.85 3.97 3.59
C CYS A 28 -0.49 3.95 4.25
N GLN A 29 -0.43 4.30 5.53
CA GLN A 29 0.81 4.22 6.27
C GLN A 29 1.32 2.78 6.32
N ARG A 30 0.42 1.84 6.59
CA ARG A 30 0.82 0.43 6.65
C ARG A 30 1.30 -0.07 5.29
N ILE A 31 0.66 0.38 4.23
CA ILE A 31 1.09 0.03 2.88
C ILE A 31 2.52 0.53 2.63
N GLY A 32 2.81 1.74 3.07
CA GLY A 32 4.18 2.25 2.97
C GLY A 32 5.16 1.41 3.76
N GLU A 33 4.79 1.00 4.97
CA GLU A 33 5.64 0.18 5.81
C GLU A 33 5.93 -1.17 5.17
N LEU A 34 4.91 -1.76 4.56
CA LEU A 34 5.07 -3.03 3.88
C LEU A 34 6.06 -2.90 2.71
N ALA A 35 5.91 -1.84 1.92
CA ALA A 35 6.80 -1.62 0.79
C ALA A 35 8.24 -1.45 1.27
N ALA A 36 8.45 -0.68 2.32
CA ALA A 36 9.79 -0.47 2.86
C ALA A 36 10.40 -1.77 3.35
N THR A 37 9.60 -2.59 4.03
CA THR A 37 10.05 -3.88 4.54
C THR A 37 10.43 -4.81 3.39
N MET A 38 9.62 -4.84 2.35
CA MET A 38 9.90 -5.68 1.19
C MET A 38 11.17 -5.26 0.48
N LEU A 39 11.38 -3.95 0.33
CA LEU A 39 12.55 -3.47 -0.36
C LEU A 39 13.81 -3.75 0.46
N ALA A 40 13.74 -3.56 1.77
CA ALA A 40 14.85 -3.91 2.64
C ALA A 40 15.18 -5.39 2.54
N ALA A 41 14.17 -6.24 2.48
CA ALA A 41 14.37 -7.68 2.34
C ALA A 41 15.05 -8.00 1.02
N LYS A 42 14.59 -7.38 -0.06
CA LYS A 42 15.19 -7.59 -1.37
C LYS A 42 16.67 -7.18 -1.36
N GLN A 43 16.96 -6.04 -0.78
CA GLN A 43 18.32 -5.54 -0.75
C GLN A 43 19.24 -6.38 0.14
N SER A 44 18.64 -7.12 1.07
CA SER A 44 19.39 -8.04 1.93
C SER A 44 19.58 -9.41 1.30
N GLY A 45 19.04 -9.63 0.11
CA GLY A 45 19.15 -10.91 -0.55
C GLY A 45 18.03 -11.88 -0.27
N THR A 46 16.97 -11.45 0.40
CA THR A 46 15.83 -12.33 0.67
C THR A 46 15.07 -12.57 -0.63
N ALA A 47 14.73 -13.82 -0.90
CA ALA A 47 13.98 -14.16 -2.11
C ALA A 47 12.57 -13.62 -2.04
N ALA A 48 11.99 -13.31 -3.20
CA ALA A 48 10.64 -12.76 -3.26
C ALA A 48 9.63 -13.65 -2.56
N SER A 49 9.72 -14.97 -2.74
CA SER A 49 8.76 -15.88 -2.12
C SER A 49 8.88 -15.87 -0.61
N ALA A 50 10.08 -15.74 -0.08
CA ALA A 50 10.27 -15.70 1.37
C ALA A 50 9.74 -14.42 1.96
N SER A 51 9.96 -13.29 1.28
CA SER A 51 9.44 -12.01 1.70
C SER A 51 7.91 -12.04 1.72
N LEU A 52 7.32 -12.56 0.67
CA LEU A 52 5.86 -12.64 0.57
C LEU A 52 5.29 -13.52 1.66
N ALA A 53 5.90 -14.69 1.90
CA ALA A 53 5.40 -15.60 2.91
C ALA A 53 5.43 -14.97 4.30
N ALA A 54 6.55 -14.30 4.62
CA ALA A 54 6.69 -13.70 5.94
C ALA A 54 5.65 -12.62 6.19
N LEU A 55 5.34 -11.84 5.16
CA LEU A 55 4.39 -10.74 5.32
C LEU A 55 2.95 -11.19 5.28
N THR A 56 2.63 -12.20 4.46
CA THR A 56 1.25 -12.68 4.41
C THR A 56 0.87 -13.42 5.69
N GLU A 57 1.84 -13.95 6.42
CA GLU A 57 1.53 -14.58 7.70
C GLU A 57 0.95 -13.61 8.71
N GLN A 58 1.14 -12.32 8.50
CA GLN A 58 0.60 -11.31 9.41
C GLN A 58 -0.90 -11.14 9.25
N PHE A 59 -1.48 -11.75 8.24
CA PHE A 59 -2.90 -11.61 7.96
C PHE A 59 -3.59 -12.97 7.99
N SER A 60 -4.83 -12.98 8.47
CA SER A 60 -5.57 -14.23 8.53
C SER A 60 -5.89 -14.73 7.12
N ALA A 61 -6.22 -16.01 7.02
CA ALA A 61 -6.48 -16.61 5.72
C ALA A 61 -7.65 -15.96 4.98
N ASP A 62 -8.61 -15.41 5.73
CA ASP A 62 -9.76 -14.77 5.11
C ASP A 62 -9.57 -13.27 4.88
N ALA A 63 -8.38 -12.75 5.11
CA ALA A 63 -8.07 -11.35 4.81
C ALA A 63 -7.66 -11.25 3.34
N GLY A 64 -8.60 -11.53 2.44
CA GLY A 64 -8.31 -11.67 1.02
C GLY A 64 -7.80 -10.40 0.37
N ILE A 65 -8.40 -9.26 0.71
CA ILE A 65 -8.01 -8.00 0.11
C ILE A 65 -6.59 -7.64 0.55
N GLU A 66 -6.33 -7.75 1.84
CA GLU A 66 -5.02 -7.40 2.39
C GLU A 66 -3.93 -8.29 1.81
N ARG A 67 -4.19 -9.60 1.75
CA ARG A 67 -3.18 -10.53 1.24
C ARG A 67 -2.91 -10.29 -0.24
N LYS A 68 -3.92 -9.92 -1.00
CA LYS A 68 -3.75 -9.63 -2.41
C LYS A 68 -2.90 -8.37 -2.61
N ILE A 69 -3.15 -7.35 -1.81
CA ILE A 69 -2.39 -6.12 -1.88
C ILE A 69 -0.92 -6.39 -1.52
N VAL A 70 -0.69 -7.16 -0.47
CA VAL A 70 0.68 -7.52 -0.08
C VAL A 70 1.37 -8.23 -1.23
N SER A 71 0.69 -9.16 -1.88
CA SER A 71 1.25 -9.89 -2.99
C SER A 71 1.60 -8.97 -4.16
N ASN A 72 0.70 -8.05 -4.47
CA ASN A 72 0.92 -7.12 -5.57
C ASN A 72 2.09 -6.19 -5.30
N ILE A 73 2.17 -5.65 -4.09
CA ILE A 73 3.28 -4.77 -3.75
C ILE A 73 4.59 -5.52 -3.78
N ASN A 74 4.59 -6.73 -3.24
CA ASN A 74 5.81 -7.54 -3.23
C ASN A 74 6.29 -7.80 -4.66
N ASN A 75 5.37 -8.09 -5.56
CA ASN A 75 5.72 -8.31 -6.96
C ASN A 75 6.31 -7.05 -7.57
N ILE A 76 5.73 -5.90 -7.32
CA ILE A 76 6.23 -4.64 -7.84
C ILE A 76 7.64 -4.38 -7.32
N ILE A 77 7.85 -4.54 -6.02
CA ILE A 77 9.15 -4.29 -5.40
C ILE A 77 10.22 -5.19 -6.01
N TYR A 78 9.91 -6.46 -6.24
CA TYR A 78 10.90 -7.41 -6.70
C TYR A 78 11.14 -7.38 -8.21
N THR A 79 10.21 -6.83 -8.98
CA THR A 79 10.36 -6.83 -10.43
C THR A 79 10.66 -5.45 -11.02
N ASN A 80 10.41 -4.38 -10.29
CA ASN A 80 10.61 -3.04 -10.82
C ASN A 80 12.05 -2.58 -10.54
N GLU A 81 12.83 -2.51 -11.59
CA GLU A 81 14.25 -2.19 -11.46
C GLU A 81 14.48 -0.75 -11.01
N LEU A 82 13.54 0.13 -11.25
CA LEU A 82 13.69 1.51 -10.80
C LEU A 82 13.70 1.61 -9.29
N LEU A 83 13.11 0.64 -8.62
CA LEU A 83 13.07 0.64 -7.16
C LEU A 83 14.28 -0.02 -6.53
N ALA A 84 15.07 -0.75 -7.31
CA ALA A 84 16.14 -1.58 -6.76
C ALA A 84 17.15 -0.79 -5.94
N GLY A 85 17.47 0.42 -6.38
CA GLY A 85 18.46 1.24 -5.69
C GLY A 85 17.85 2.25 -4.74
N MET A 86 16.55 2.23 -4.56
CA MET A 86 15.88 3.19 -3.71
C MET A 86 16.06 2.83 -2.24
N LYS A 87 16.13 3.82 -1.38
CA LYS A 87 16.18 3.56 0.06
C LYS A 87 14.81 3.09 0.53
N PRO A 88 14.76 2.15 1.47
CA PRO A 88 13.45 1.70 1.97
C PRO A 88 12.57 2.83 2.49
N GLY A 89 13.16 3.84 3.14
CA GLY A 89 12.38 4.97 3.61
C GLY A 89 11.74 5.76 2.48
N ASP A 90 12.42 5.83 1.32
CA ASP A 90 11.85 6.50 0.17
C ASP A 90 10.71 5.68 -0.44
N ALA A 91 10.85 4.36 -0.43
CA ALA A 91 9.77 3.49 -0.90
C ALA A 91 8.54 3.65 -0.01
N TYR A 92 8.75 3.78 1.30
CA TYR A 92 7.66 4.04 2.22
C TYR A 92 6.86 5.26 1.76
N ILE A 93 7.57 6.36 1.47
CA ILE A 93 6.91 7.60 1.10
C ILE A 93 6.18 7.45 -0.23
N VAL A 94 6.81 6.83 -1.21
CA VAL A 94 6.21 6.66 -2.53
C VAL A 94 4.92 5.84 -2.43
N PHE A 95 4.97 4.70 -1.75
CA PHE A 95 3.80 3.83 -1.69
C PHE A 95 2.71 4.43 -0.82
N MET A 96 3.07 5.09 0.27
CA MET A 96 2.09 5.74 1.10
C MET A 96 1.38 6.85 0.33
N ASN A 97 2.14 7.69 -0.38
CA ASN A 97 1.54 8.78 -1.14
C ASN A 97 0.67 8.29 -2.28
N ASP A 98 1.10 7.24 -2.97
CA ASP A 98 0.28 6.67 -4.04
C ASP A 98 -1.04 6.15 -3.49
N CYS A 99 -0.99 5.51 -2.34
CA CYS A 99 -2.20 5.05 -1.68
C CYS A 99 -3.11 6.22 -1.34
N MET A 100 -2.55 7.29 -0.78
CA MET A 100 -3.34 8.45 -0.40
C MET A 100 -3.96 9.15 -1.59
N ASN A 101 -3.34 8.98 -2.76
CA ASN A 101 -3.85 9.56 -3.99
C ASN A 101 -4.73 8.60 -4.78
N GLY A 102 -5.11 7.49 -4.17
CA GLY A 102 -6.05 6.57 -4.78
C GLY A 102 -5.45 5.61 -5.80
N ARG A 103 -4.14 5.43 -5.81
CA ARG A 103 -3.53 4.47 -6.72
C ARG A 103 -3.91 3.06 -6.32
N ASP A 104 -4.24 2.29 -7.32
CA ASP A 104 -4.80 0.96 -7.11
C ASP A 104 -3.73 -0.11 -7.21
N TRP A 105 -3.28 -0.58 -6.06
CA TRP A 105 -2.26 -1.62 -6.00
C TRP A 105 -2.84 -3.00 -6.28
N ASP A 106 -4.14 -3.07 -6.36
CA ASP A 106 -4.84 -4.29 -6.64
C ASP A 106 -4.90 -4.56 -8.14
N ARG A 107 -4.60 -3.56 -8.93
CA ARG A 107 -4.68 -3.68 -10.36
C ARG A 107 -3.35 -4.17 -10.91
N THR A 108 -3.42 -5.09 -11.85
CA THR A 108 -2.23 -5.60 -12.48
C THR A 108 -1.63 -4.53 -13.38
N ARG A 109 -0.33 -4.40 -13.34
CA ARG A 109 0.35 -3.40 -14.14
C ARG A 109 1.09 -4.03 -15.28
#